data_1e26b6b163d0899774eb53c15018bc0a
#
_entry.id   1e26b6b163d0899774eb53c15018bc0a
#
_cell.length_a   1.000
_cell.length_b   1.000
_cell.length_c   1.000
_cell.angle_alpha   90.00
_cell.angle_beta   90.00
_cell.angle_gamma   90.00
#
_symmetry.space_group_name_H-M   'P 1'
#
loop_
_entity.id
_entity.type
_entity.pdbx_description
1 polymer ?
#
loop_
_entity_poly.entity_id
_entity_poly.type
_entity_poly.pdbx_seq_one_letter_code
_entity_poly.pdbx_strand_id
1 'polypeptide(L)'
;VWKSYDWPTINVRSFIFLDKFLQSRRQGSSVRTIEFYECCLKPFVLNYELTTEGINQFLRSLACGNGKHGYYRAIRAFCNWLYRNGYVKSNPIENVDPPKQSRKLLPCLNEDEVEYILEQARNVRDRAIISLFVDSGIRLNELVNIRLDDIDWESQTVMIMGKGNKQRKALFTERTASMLKQLNMDNEHGNIWGMTRRGIMIMLYRLHKQTGLPSNPHTFRRTFASNLHRHGLDVEHIMRLGGWESLDMVLRYTKSVKFEESLKVYRELESMG
;
A
#
# COMPACT_ATOMS: atom_id res chain seq x y z
N VAL A 1 -5.92 -37.34 28.18
CA VAL A 1 -5.06 -37.21 29.37
C VAL A 1 -3.66 -36.84 28.87
N TRP A 2 -3.35 -35.55 28.81
CA TRP A 2 -2.02 -35.08 28.41
C TRP A 2 -1.23 -34.83 29.69
N LYS A 3 -0.22 -35.69 29.95
CA LYS A 3 0.73 -35.50 31.03
C LYS A 3 1.52 -34.22 30.82
N SER A 4 1.65 -33.41 31.90
CA SER A 4 2.55 -32.26 31.97
C SER A 4 3.99 -32.74 31.78
N TYR A 5 4.54 -32.47 30.60
CA TYR A 5 5.97 -32.57 30.38
C TYR A 5 6.59 -31.20 30.69
N ASP A 6 7.47 -31.16 31.66
CA ASP A 6 8.39 -30.06 31.90
C ASP A 6 9.34 -29.98 30.68
N TRP A 7 9.11 -29.00 29.79
CA TRP A 7 9.96 -28.73 28.66
C TRP A 7 11.01 -27.68 29.04
N PRO A 8 12.30 -27.94 28.73
CA PRO A 8 13.31 -26.91 28.87
C PRO A 8 13.12 -25.85 27.79
N THR A 9 12.96 -24.63 28.24
CA THR A 9 12.89 -23.36 27.49
C THR A 9 11.61 -23.08 26.70
N ILE A 10 10.91 -22.08 27.17
CA ILE A 10 9.71 -21.41 26.66
C ILE A 10 9.76 -21.14 25.14
N ASN A 11 10.93 -20.90 24.58
CA ASN A 11 11.16 -20.54 23.20
C ASN A 11 10.88 -21.66 22.17
N VAL A 12 11.19 -22.91 22.45
CA VAL A 12 10.99 -24.03 21.50
C VAL A 12 9.50 -24.29 21.24
N ARG A 13 8.68 -24.24 22.28
CA ARG A 13 7.24 -24.46 22.17
C ARG A 13 6.57 -23.35 21.35
N SER A 14 6.96 -22.11 21.58
CA SER A 14 6.44 -20.94 20.84
C SER A 14 6.84 -21.00 19.37
N PHE A 15 8.01 -21.51 19.05
CA PHE A 15 8.46 -21.69 17.68
C PHE A 15 7.67 -22.76 16.91
N ILE A 16 7.38 -23.90 17.56
CA ILE A 16 6.52 -24.96 16.98
C ILE A 16 5.12 -24.40 16.67
N PHE A 17 4.57 -23.58 17.57
CA PHE A 17 3.27 -22.94 17.35
C PHE A 17 3.32 -21.92 16.23
N LEU A 18 4.42 -21.19 16.05
CA LEU A 18 4.60 -20.28 14.93
C LEU A 18 4.53 -21.04 13.59
N ASP A 19 5.25 -22.15 13.45
CA ASP A 19 5.21 -22.93 12.23
C ASP A 19 3.80 -23.45 11.91
N LYS A 20 3.10 -24.01 12.90
CA LYS A 20 1.70 -24.45 12.75
C LYS A 20 0.78 -23.30 12.35
N PHE A 21 0.97 -22.11 12.93
CA PHE A 21 0.21 -20.92 12.57
C PHE A 21 0.46 -20.54 11.11
N LEU A 22 1.73 -20.44 10.68
CA LEU A 22 2.08 -20.11 9.30
C LEU A 22 1.52 -21.12 8.31
N GLN A 23 1.59 -22.42 8.61
CA GLN A 23 0.98 -23.47 7.81
C GLN A 23 -0.53 -23.28 7.69
N SER A 24 -1.22 -22.98 8.80
CA SER A 24 -2.68 -22.73 8.79
C SER A 24 -3.07 -21.52 7.93
N ARG A 25 -2.17 -20.54 7.73
CA ARG A 25 -2.43 -19.35 6.89
C ARG A 25 -2.22 -19.61 5.41
N ARG A 26 -1.42 -20.62 5.03
CA ARG A 26 -1.14 -20.95 3.62
C ARG A 26 -2.38 -21.29 2.80
N GLN A 27 -3.45 -21.77 3.44
CA GLN A 27 -4.69 -22.15 2.75
C GLN A 27 -5.50 -20.95 2.19
N GLY A 28 -5.26 -19.73 2.67
CA GLY A 28 -6.06 -18.58 2.22
C GLY A 28 -5.31 -17.25 2.17
N SER A 29 -3.99 -17.26 2.39
CA SER A 29 -3.19 -16.04 2.40
C SER A 29 -2.14 -16.07 1.29
N SER A 30 -1.82 -14.87 0.74
CA SER A 30 -0.71 -14.72 -0.20
C SER A 30 0.63 -15.06 0.45
N VAL A 31 1.62 -15.48 -0.35
CA VAL A 31 3.01 -15.71 0.09
C VAL A 31 3.53 -14.50 0.88
N ARG A 32 3.29 -13.29 0.39
CA ARG A 32 3.70 -12.05 1.05
C ARG A 32 3.06 -11.84 2.43
N THR A 33 1.84 -12.32 2.63
CA THR A 33 1.17 -12.27 3.95
C THR A 33 1.83 -13.24 4.92
N ILE A 34 2.25 -14.42 4.44
CA ILE A 34 2.98 -15.40 5.25
C ILE A 34 4.34 -14.83 5.66
N GLU A 35 5.11 -14.29 4.70
CA GLU A 35 6.38 -13.62 4.96
C GLU A 35 6.25 -12.47 5.99
N PHE A 36 5.18 -11.69 5.88
CA PHE A 36 4.89 -10.64 6.87
C PHE A 36 4.68 -11.21 8.27
N TYR A 37 3.87 -12.27 8.41
CA TYR A 37 3.67 -12.91 9.71
C TYR A 37 4.98 -13.49 10.25
N GLU A 38 5.74 -14.19 9.43
CA GLU A 38 7.03 -14.76 9.83
C GLU A 38 7.99 -13.66 10.29
N CYS A 39 8.17 -12.61 9.49
CA CYS A 39 9.05 -11.48 9.81
C CYS A 39 8.66 -10.79 11.13
N CYS A 40 7.35 -10.58 11.37
CA CYS A 40 6.89 -9.93 12.57
C CYS A 40 6.90 -10.81 13.82
N LEU A 41 6.60 -12.11 13.67
CA LEU A 41 6.43 -13.00 14.82
C LEU A 41 7.71 -13.69 15.26
N LYS A 42 8.62 -14.00 14.33
CA LYS A 42 9.88 -14.70 14.64
C LYS A 42 10.72 -13.99 15.71
N PRO A 43 10.95 -12.66 15.66
CA PRO A 43 11.68 -11.97 16.72
C PRO A 43 10.98 -12.03 18.09
N PHE A 44 9.65 -12.02 18.10
CA PHE A 44 8.85 -12.13 19.32
C PHE A 44 8.96 -13.51 19.95
N VAL A 45 8.66 -14.57 19.19
CA VAL A 45 8.62 -15.95 19.75
C VAL A 45 9.98 -16.49 20.15
N LEU A 46 11.08 -15.93 19.60
CA LEU A 46 12.44 -16.33 19.96
C LEU A 46 12.96 -15.68 21.24
N ASN A 47 12.50 -14.47 21.56
CA ASN A 47 13.14 -13.64 22.58
C ASN A 47 12.20 -13.22 23.73
N TYR A 48 10.89 -13.46 23.59
CA TYR A 48 9.90 -12.99 24.57
C TYR A 48 8.91 -14.09 24.92
N GLU A 49 8.35 -14.01 26.10
CA GLU A 49 7.33 -14.94 26.55
C GLU A 49 5.98 -14.67 25.89
N LEU A 50 5.20 -15.73 25.68
CA LEU A 50 3.84 -15.65 25.15
C LEU A 50 2.85 -15.28 26.29
N THR A 51 3.08 -14.14 26.90
CA THR A 51 2.29 -13.55 27.98
C THR A 51 1.96 -12.10 27.65
N THR A 52 0.97 -11.52 28.31
CA THR A 52 0.62 -10.10 28.21
C THR A 52 1.84 -9.21 28.45
N GLU A 53 2.64 -9.52 29.48
CA GLU A 53 3.85 -8.75 29.79
C GLU A 53 4.94 -8.91 28.74
N GLY A 54 5.20 -10.13 28.26
CA GLY A 54 6.18 -10.38 27.18
C GLY A 54 5.82 -9.67 25.87
N ILE A 55 4.52 -9.60 25.53
CA ILE A 55 4.05 -8.83 24.38
C ILE A 55 4.31 -7.33 24.57
N ASN A 56 4.00 -6.80 25.75
CA ASN A 56 4.24 -5.38 26.07
C ASN A 56 5.74 -5.04 26.02
N GLN A 57 6.60 -5.89 26.58
CA GLN A 57 8.06 -5.72 26.54
C GLN A 57 8.58 -5.71 25.10
N PHE A 58 8.13 -6.66 24.29
CA PHE A 58 8.48 -6.69 22.85
C PHE A 58 8.05 -5.42 22.13
N LEU A 59 6.80 -4.99 22.28
CA LEU A 59 6.32 -3.78 21.62
C LEU A 59 7.05 -2.52 22.09
N ARG A 60 7.49 -2.46 23.36
CA ARG A 60 8.32 -1.35 23.87
C ARG A 60 9.73 -1.35 23.25
N SER A 61 10.34 -2.53 23.08
CA SER A 61 11.70 -2.67 22.56
C SER A 61 11.84 -2.25 21.08
N LEU A 62 10.74 -2.21 20.33
CA LEU A 62 10.78 -1.83 18.92
C LEU A 62 11.09 -0.33 18.74
N ALA A 63 12.13 -0.01 17.97
CA ALA A 63 12.49 1.37 17.64
C ALA A 63 11.62 2.02 16.55
N CYS A 64 10.75 1.24 15.86
CA CYS A 64 9.94 1.70 14.74
C CYS A 64 8.61 2.31 15.22
N GLY A 65 8.39 3.62 15.11
CA GLY A 65 7.15 4.30 15.52
C GLY A 65 5.85 3.65 14.99
N ASN A 66 5.40 4.03 13.81
CA ASN A 66 4.17 3.49 13.20
C ASN A 66 4.27 2.00 12.83
N GLY A 67 5.48 1.46 12.67
CA GLY A 67 5.74 0.03 12.40
C GLY A 67 5.27 -0.89 13.53
N LYS A 68 5.27 -0.42 14.79
CA LYS A 68 4.79 -1.20 15.95
C LYS A 68 3.39 -1.77 15.76
N HIS A 69 2.51 -1.03 15.10
CA HIS A 69 1.15 -1.49 14.85
C HIS A 69 1.10 -2.71 13.91
N GLY A 70 2.06 -2.82 12.98
CA GLY A 70 2.22 -4.03 12.14
C GLY A 70 2.54 -5.27 12.99
N TYR A 71 3.51 -5.15 13.88
CA TYR A 71 3.87 -6.21 14.84
C TYR A 71 2.71 -6.59 15.74
N TYR A 72 2.03 -5.60 16.33
CA TYR A 72 0.84 -5.82 17.16
C TYR A 72 -0.25 -6.62 16.40
N ARG A 73 -0.55 -6.25 15.14
CA ARG A 73 -1.52 -6.97 14.32
C ARG A 73 -1.13 -8.43 14.07
N ALA A 74 0.15 -8.68 13.83
CA ALA A 74 0.66 -10.04 13.63
C ALA A 74 0.54 -10.87 14.92
N ILE A 75 0.97 -10.31 16.07
CA ILE A 75 0.86 -10.95 17.38
C ILE A 75 -0.61 -11.21 17.74
N ARG A 76 -1.49 -10.24 17.51
CA ARG A 76 -2.94 -10.40 17.73
C ARG A 76 -3.52 -11.56 16.91
N ALA A 77 -3.16 -11.66 15.63
CA ALA A 77 -3.61 -12.76 14.79
C ALA A 77 -3.11 -14.12 15.30
N PHE A 78 -1.86 -14.18 15.75
CA PHE A 78 -1.24 -15.38 16.31
C PHE A 78 -1.85 -15.79 17.64
N CYS A 79 -1.98 -14.87 18.60
CA CYS A 79 -2.60 -15.15 19.91
C CYS A 79 -4.07 -15.58 19.79
N ASN A 80 -4.84 -14.91 18.93
CA ASN A 80 -6.22 -15.30 18.65
C ASN A 80 -6.31 -16.72 18.04
N TRP A 81 -5.37 -17.08 17.16
CA TRP A 81 -5.31 -18.41 16.60
C TRP A 81 -4.95 -19.45 17.64
N LEU A 82 -3.97 -19.19 18.51
CA LEU A 82 -3.59 -20.07 19.61
C LEU A 82 -4.77 -20.34 20.58
N TYR A 83 -5.47 -19.29 20.95
CA TYR A 83 -6.62 -19.37 21.85
C TYR A 83 -7.77 -20.18 21.23
N ARG A 84 -8.13 -19.88 19.98
CA ARG A 84 -9.19 -20.62 19.25
C ARG A 84 -8.92 -22.10 19.05
N ASN A 85 -7.64 -22.49 18.98
CA ASN A 85 -7.24 -23.88 18.82
C ASN A 85 -6.90 -24.56 20.16
N GLY A 86 -7.16 -23.92 21.29
CA GLY A 86 -6.94 -24.50 22.63
C GLY A 86 -5.49 -24.68 23.04
N TYR A 87 -4.55 -24.03 22.35
CA TYR A 87 -3.12 -24.10 22.69
C TYR A 87 -2.76 -23.27 23.93
N VAL A 88 -3.56 -22.28 24.27
CA VAL A 88 -3.46 -21.45 25.47
C VAL A 88 -4.81 -21.37 26.18
N LYS A 89 -4.79 -21.31 27.53
CA LYS A 89 -6.00 -21.24 28.36
C LYS A 89 -6.67 -19.86 28.35
N SER A 90 -5.89 -18.81 28.19
CA SER A 90 -6.33 -17.42 28.11
C SER A 90 -5.63 -16.74 26.94
N ASN A 91 -6.25 -15.72 26.38
CA ASN A 91 -5.69 -15.00 25.24
C ASN A 91 -4.71 -13.91 25.72
N PRO A 92 -3.38 -14.05 25.47
CA PRO A 92 -2.41 -13.09 26.03
C PRO A 92 -2.53 -11.67 25.49
N ILE A 93 -3.17 -11.48 24.31
CA ILE A 93 -3.32 -10.17 23.65
C ILE A 93 -4.53 -9.40 24.14
N GLU A 94 -5.43 -10.01 24.90
CA GLU A 94 -6.71 -9.42 25.27
C GLU A 94 -6.56 -8.13 26.07
N ASN A 95 -5.57 -8.10 26.97
CA ASN A 95 -5.26 -6.93 27.82
C ASN A 95 -4.06 -6.12 27.31
N VAL A 96 -3.74 -6.20 26.02
CA VAL A 96 -2.67 -5.40 25.41
C VAL A 96 -3.29 -4.32 24.51
N ASP A 97 -3.07 -3.07 24.88
CA ASP A 97 -3.51 -1.93 24.07
C ASP A 97 -2.77 -1.84 22.74
N PRO A 98 -3.49 -1.56 21.63
CA PRO A 98 -2.85 -1.33 20.35
C PRO A 98 -1.94 -0.09 20.40
N PRO A 99 -0.71 -0.16 19.86
CA PRO A 99 0.17 0.99 19.78
C PRO A 99 -0.50 2.18 19.11
N LYS A 100 -0.36 3.37 19.70
CA LYS A 100 -0.90 4.61 19.11
C LYS A 100 -0.24 4.86 17.76
N GLN A 101 -1.05 5.12 16.75
CA GLN A 101 -0.56 5.57 15.44
C GLN A 101 -0.60 7.09 15.38
N SER A 102 0.50 7.71 14.98
CA SER A 102 0.46 9.14 14.65
C SER A 102 -0.36 9.32 13.36
N ARG A 103 -1.42 10.11 13.45
CA ARG A 103 -2.24 10.51 12.28
C ARG A 103 -1.56 11.66 11.54
N LYS A 104 -0.33 11.45 11.05
CA LYS A 104 0.31 12.44 10.19
C LYS A 104 -0.44 12.51 8.87
N LEU A 105 -0.75 13.73 8.43
CA LEU A 105 -1.17 13.94 7.05
C LEU A 105 -0.05 13.43 6.14
N LEU A 106 -0.41 12.51 5.27
CA LEU A 106 0.55 11.94 4.33
C LEU A 106 0.70 12.92 3.15
N PRO A 107 1.93 13.20 2.68
CA PRO A 107 2.16 14.17 1.63
C PRO A 107 1.45 13.75 0.33
N CYS A 108 0.83 14.71 -0.33
CA CYS A 108 0.48 14.69 -1.74
C CYS A 108 1.26 15.82 -2.44
N LEU A 109 1.41 15.72 -3.74
CA LEU A 109 2.10 16.71 -4.56
C LEU A 109 1.07 17.71 -5.10
N ASN A 110 1.49 18.95 -5.33
CA ASN A 110 0.77 19.90 -6.15
C ASN A 110 1.17 19.74 -7.63
N GLU A 111 0.56 20.50 -8.53
CA GLU A 111 0.81 20.40 -9.97
C GLU A 111 2.25 20.79 -10.33
N ASP A 112 2.77 21.87 -9.76
CA ASP A 112 4.14 22.32 -10.00
C ASP A 112 5.19 21.30 -9.55
N GLU A 113 4.93 20.64 -8.40
CA GLU A 113 5.79 19.56 -7.89
C GLU A 113 5.76 18.32 -8.80
N VAL A 114 4.60 17.99 -9.37
CA VAL A 114 4.48 16.90 -10.35
C VAL A 114 5.24 17.25 -11.63
N GLU A 115 5.06 18.45 -12.16
CA GLU A 115 5.79 18.92 -13.35
C GLU A 115 7.29 18.90 -13.11
N TYR A 116 7.76 19.42 -11.99
CA TYR A 116 9.17 19.37 -11.64
C TYR A 116 9.73 17.95 -11.61
N ILE A 117 8.99 16.98 -11.04
CA ILE A 117 9.42 15.57 -11.05
C ILE A 117 9.48 15.01 -12.48
N LEU A 118 8.52 15.38 -13.34
CA LEU A 118 8.48 14.96 -14.75
C LEU A 118 9.65 15.52 -15.55
N GLU A 119 10.05 16.77 -15.32
CA GLU A 119 11.21 17.40 -15.93
C GLU A 119 12.53 16.71 -15.52
N GLN A 120 12.63 16.26 -14.28
CA GLN A 120 13.80 15.55 -13.78
C GLN A 120 13.85 14.06 -14.20
N ALA A 121 12.77 13.54 -14.80
CA ALA A 121 12.75 12.17 -15.30
C ALA A 121 13.60 12.03 -16.59
N ARG A 122 14.50 11.04 -16.61
CA ARG A 122 15.59 10.92 -17.61
C ARG A 122 15.12 10.68 -19.04
N ASN A 123 14.01 10.01 -19.22
CA ASN A 123 13.53 9.56 -20.53
C ASN A 123 11.99 9.52 -20.58
N VAL A 124 11.46 9.33 -21.77
CA VAL A 124 10.01 9.29 -22.02
C VAL A 124 9.31 8.19 -21.21
N ARG A 125 9.94 7.03 -21.06
CA ARG A 125 9.37 5.92 -20.28
C ARG A 125 9.18 6.30 -18.82
N ASP A 126 10.20 6.87 -18.18
CA ASP A 126 10.16 7.26 -16.78
C ASP A 126 9.08 8.33 -16.58
N ARG A 127 8.94 9.29 -17.53
CA ARG A 127 7.85 10.28 -17.55
C ARG A 127 6.48 9.62 -17.71
N ALA A 128 6.32 8.69 -18.65
CA ALA A 128 5.07 7.98 -18.86
C ALA A 128 4.62 7.20 -17.62
N ILE A 129 5.55 6.55 -16.90
CA ILE A 129 5.28 5.85 -15.64
C ILE A 129 4.74 6.83 -14.58
N ILE A 130 5.38 7.98 -14.41
CA ILE A 130 4.98 8.99 -13.43
C ILE A 130 3.61 9.57 -13.80
N SER A 131 3.45 9.99 -15.07
CA SER A 131 2.18 10.52 -15.57
C SER A 131 1.04 9.54 -15.34
N LEU A 132 1.20 8.26 -15.70
CA LEU A 132 0.16 7.26 -15.50
C LEU A 132 -0.18 7.03 -14.02
N PHE A 133 0.81 7.11 -13.13
CA PHE A 133 0.54 7.09 -11.68
C PHE A 133 -0.31 8.27 -11.24
N VAL A 134 -0.03 9.46 -11.74
CA VAL A 134 -0.74 10.70 -11.37
C VAL A 134 -2.12 10.75 -12.01
N ASP A 135 -2.26 10.33 -13.26
CA ASP A 135 -3.53 10.35 -14.00
C ASP A 135 -4.56 9.36 -13.45
N SER A 136 -4.11 8.18 -13.01
CA SER A 136 -5.00 7.04 -12.71
C SER A 136 -4.99 6.60 -11.25
N GLY A 137 -4.02 7.06 -10.48
CA GLY A 137 -3.79 6.54 -9.15
C GLY A 137 -3.54 5.01 -9.11
N ILE A 138 -3.05 4.41 -10.17
CA ILE A 138 -2.80 2.98 -10.31
C ILE A 138 -1.83 2.45 -9.24
N ARG A 139 -1.99 1.18 -8.82
CA ARG A 139 -1.04 0.55 -7.91
C ARG A 139 0.20 0.07 -8.65
N LEU A 140 1.37 0.07 -7.98
CA LEU A 140 2.62 -0.38 -8.60
C LEU A 140 2.52 -1.77 -9.24
N ASN A 141 1.87 -2.72 -8.59
CA ASN A 141 1.73 -4.08 -9.14
C ASN A 141 0.79 -4.12 -10.35
N GLU A 142 -0.22 -3.26 -10.40
CA GLU A 142 -1.10 -3.11 -11.55
C GLU A 142 -0.32 -2.49 -12.71
N LEU A 143 0.41 -1.40 -12.48
CA LEU A 143 1.22 -0.71 -13.49
C LEU A 143 2.28 -1.62 -14.10
N VAL A 144 3.03 -2.36 -13.30
CA VAL A 144 4.12 -3.25 -13.79
C VAL A 144 3.61 -4.32 -14.75
N ASN A 145 2.38 -4.78 -14.60
CA ASN A 145 1.81 -5.86 -15.40
C ASN A 145 1.06 -5.39 -16.66
N ILE A 146 1.04 -4.09 -16.95
CA ILE A 146 0.37 -3.59 -18.15
C ILE A 146 1.06 -4.12 -19.41
N ARG A 147 0.26 -4.66 -20.31
CA ARG A 147 0.65 -5.12 -21.66
C ARG A 147 0.07 -4.20 -22.72
N LEU A 148 0.57 -4.30 -23.93
CA LEU A 148 0.06 -3.52 -25.04
C LEU A 148 -1.43 -3.76 -25.30
N ASP A 149 -1.87 -5.02 -25.22
CA ASP A 149 -3.25 -5.43 -25.45
C ASP A 149 -4.22 -4.93 -24.35
N ASP A 150 -3.70 -4.46 -23.22
CA ASP A 150 -4.51 -3.89 -22.15
C ASP A 150 -4.90 -2.43 -22.42
N ILE A 151 -4.30 -1.77 -23.42
CA ILE A 151 -4.46 -0.34 -23.71
C ILE A 151 -5.57 -0.13 -24.73
N ASP A 152 -6.60 0.59 -24.33
CA ASP A 152 -7.62 1.14 -25.22
C ASP A 152 -7.25 2.60 -25.52
N TRP A 153 -6.74 2.82 -26.72
CA TRP A 153 -6.27 4.13 -27.17
C TRP A 153 -7.39 5.11 -27.48
N GLU A 154 -8.57 4.61 -27.86
CA GLU A 154 -9.73 5.43 -28.20
C GLU A 154 -10.37 6.01 -26.93
N SER A 155 -10.61 5.15 -25.94
CA SER A 155 -11.19 5.58 -24.65
C SER A 155 -10.14 6.11 -23.67
N GLN A 156 -8.84 6.09 -24.02
CA GLN A 156 -7.72 6.47 -23.16
C GLN A 156 -7.76 5.75 -21.79
N THR A 157 -7.96 4.44 -21.83
CA THR A 157 -8.02 3.61 -20.64
C THR A 157 -7.09 2.41 -20.74
N VAL A 158 -6.68 1.89 -19.59
CA VAL A 158 -5.93 0.65 -19.45
C VAL A 158 -6.74 -0.33 -18.64
N MET A 159 -6.92 -1.55 -19.16
CA MET A 159 -7.50 -2.65 -18.38
C MET A 159 -6.46 -3.17 -17.40
N ILE A 160 -6.78 -3.20 -16.12
CA ILE A 160 -5.87 -3.67 -15.06
C ILE A 160 -6.52 -4.73 -14.18
N MET A 161 -5.68 -5.66 -13.74
CA MET A 161 -6.09 -6.72 -12.83
C MET A 161 -5.80 -6.31 -11.38
N GLY A 162 -6.86 -6.09 -10.61
CA GLY A 162 -6.78 -5.76 -9.20
C GLY A 162 -6.68 -6.99 -8.28
N LYS A 163 -6.70 -6.75 -6.99
CA LYS A 163 -6.70 -7.80 -5.96
C LYS A 163 -7.94 -8.69 -6.11
N GLY A 164 -7.73 -10.01 -6.05
CA GLY A 164 -8.83 -10.99 -6.18
C GLY A 164 -9.31 -11.20 -7.62
N ASN A 165 -8.44 -10.94 -8.60
CA ASN A 165 -8.74 -11.13 -10.03
C ASN A 165 -9.89 -10.24 -10.56
N LYS A 166 -10.13 -9.10 -9.90
CA LYS A 166 -11.15 -8.13 -10.34
C LYS A 166 -10.54 -7.21 -11.39
N GLN A 167 -11.15 -7.16 -12.56
CA GLN A 167 -10.78 -6.21 -13.62
C GLN A 167 -11.34 -4.82 -13.31
N ARG A 168 -10.55 -3.77 -13.62
CA ARG A 168 -11.02 -2.40 -13.66
C ARG A 168 -10.29 -1.62 -14.75
N LYS A 169 -10.90 -0.55 -15.22
CA LYS A 169 -10.24 0.41 -16.11
C LYS A 169 -9.49 1.46 -15.29
N ALA A 170 -8.33 1.85 -15.76
CA ALA A 170 -7.56 3.01 -15.28
C ALA A 170 -7.47 4.01 -16.43
N LEU A 171 -7.72 5.27 -16.15
CA LEU A 171 -7.69 6.34 -17.17
C LEU A 171 -6.29 6.90 -17.35
N PHE A 172 -6.01 7.49 -18.50
CA PHE A 172 -4.84 8.31 -18.74
C PHE A 172 -5.18 9.50 -19.66
N THR A 173 -4.40 10.56 -19.55
CA THR A 173 -4.59 11.78 -20.35
C THR A 173 -3.96 11.66 -21.74
N GLU A 174 -4.31 12.57 -22.67
CA GLU A 174 -3.67 12.65 -24.01
C GLU A 174 -2.15 12.85 -23.91
N ARG A 175 -1.71 13.62 -22.92
CA ARG A 175 -0.29 13.79 -22.63
C ARG A 175 0.40 12.45 -22.33
N THR A 176 -0.20 11.62 -21.50
CA THR A 176 0.29 10.29 -21.17
C THR A 176 0.20 9.35 -22.37
N ALA A 177 -0.88 9.41 -23.16
CA ALA A 177 -1.02 8.66 -24.41
C ALA A 177 0.13 8.96 -25.38
N SER A 178 0.47 10.24 -25.58
CA SER A 178 1.56 10.66 -26.42
C SER A 178 2.93 10.10 -25.97
N MET A 179 3.16 9.99 -24.67
CA MET A 179 4.38 9.37 -24.13
C MET A 179 4.36 7.86 -24.31
N LEU A 180 3.22 7.19 -24.04
CA LEU A 180 3.08 5.75 -24.20
C LEU A 180 3.33 5.31 -25.65
N LYS A 181 2.81 6.03 -26.64
CA LYS A 181 3.01 5.75 -28.07
C LYS A 181 4.49 5.80 -28.53
N GLN A 182 5.35 6.47 -27.75
CA GLN A 182 6.79 6.57 -28.05
C GLN A 182 7.61 5.41 -27.44
N LEU A 183 6.99 4.53 -26.64
CA LEU A 183 7.70 3.43 -26.00
C LEU A 183 7.95 2.29 -26.99
N ASN A 184 9.14 1.70 -26.91
CA ASN A 184 9.37 0.38 -27.51
C ASN A 184 8.74 -0.68 -26.60
N MET A 185 7.61 -1.23 -27.02
CA MET A 185 6.82 -2.17 -26.24
C MET A 185 7.20 -3.63 -26.50
N ASP A 186 8.05 -3.89 -27.50
CA ASP A 186 8.61 -5.22 -27.75
C ASP A 186 9.87 -5.42 -26.89
N ASN A 187 9.73 -6.15 -25.81
CA ASN A 187 10.80 -6.40 -24.85
C ASN A 187 10.64 -7.74 -24.13
N GLU A 188 11.73 -8.26 -23.55
CA GLU A 188 11.81 -9.54 -22.85
C GLU A 188 10.97 -9.63 -21.55
N HIS A 189 10.57 -8.50 -20.99
CA HIS A 189 9.78 -8.47 -19.74
C HIS A 189 8.28 -8.69 -19.97
N GLY A 190 7.80 -8.68 -21.21
CA GLY A 190 6.40 -8.88 -21.57
C GLY A 190 5.43 -7.82 -21.01
N ASN A 191 5.94 -6.65 -20.62
CA ASN A 191 5.17 -5.49 -20.22
C ASN A 191 5.64 -4.25 -20.99
N ILE A 192 4.77 -3.24 -21.10
CA ILE A 192 5.06 -2.04 -21.91
C ILE A 192 6.26 -1.21 -21.42
N TRP A 193 6.71 -1.45 -20.20
CA TRP A 193 7.77 -0.66 -19.57
C TRP A 193 9.17 -1.19 -19.83
N GLY A 194 9.32 -2.47 -20.19
CA GLY A 194 10.63 -3.14 -20.24
C GLY A 194 11.35 -3.09 -18.90
N MET A 195 10.60 -3.13 -17.77
CA MET A 195 11.14 -3.00 -16.41
C MET A 195 10.46 -3.94 -15.43
N THR A 196 11.24 -4.40 -14.45
CA THR A 196 10.71 -5.10 -13.30
C THR A 196 10.13 -4.12 -12.27
N ARG A 197 9.30 -4.62 -11.37
CA ARG A 197 8.81 -3.87 -10.20
C ARG A 197 9.94 -3.19 -9.40
N ARG A 198 11.07 -3.92 -9.22
CA ARG A 198 12.24 -3.40 -8.51
C ARG A 198 12.90 -2.26 -9.30
N GLY A 199 12.99 -2.38 -10.62
CA GLY A 199 13.54 -1.34 -11.50
C GLY A 199 12.75 -0.03 -11.38
N ILE A 200 11.41 -0.10 -11.42
CA ILE A 200 10.55 1.09 -11.22
C ILE A 200 10.77 1.70 -9.84
N MET A 201 10.84 0.90 -8.78
CA MET A 201 11.08 1.43 -7.42
C MET A 201 12.45 2.11 -7.29
N ILE A 202 13.49 1.58 -7.94
CA ILE A 202 14.82 2.22 -7.96
C ILE A 202 14.78 3.54 -8.74
N MET A 203 14.08 3.59 -9.86
CA MET A 203 13.88 4.82 -10.64
C MET A 203 13.19 5.89 -9.79
N LEU A 204 12.09 5.57 -9.13
CA LEU A 204 11.36 6.48 -8.26
C LEU A 204 12.19 6.93 -7.05
N TYR A 205 12.98 6.03 -6.47
CA TYR A 205 13.89 6.39 -5.37
C TYR A 205 14.97 7.39 -5.82
N ARG A 206 15.54 7.23 -7.03
CA ARG A 206 16.48 8.22 -7.59
C ARG A 206 15.84 9.59 -7.74
N LEU A 207 14.63 9.64 -8.31
CA LEU A 207 13.88 10.89 -8.45
C LEU A 207 13.62 11.55 -7.09
N HIS A 208 13.20 10.77 -6.09
CA HIS A 208 13.06 11.28 -4.73
C HIS A 208 14.36 11.91 -4.21
N LYS A 209 15.51 11.25 -4.43
CA LYS A 209 16.82 11.77 -3.99
C LYS A 209 17.25 13.02 -4.76
N GLN A 210 16.92 13.09 -6.04
CA GLN A 210 17.28 14.21 -6.91
C GLN A 210 16.41 15.44 -6.65
N THR A 211 15.12 15.27 -6.47
CA THR A 211 14.14 16.35 -6.33
C THR A 211 13.88 16.77 -4.88
N GLY A 212 14.19 15.90 -3.91
CA GLY A 212 13.74 16.04 -2.52
C GLY A 212 12.26 15.77 -2.30
N LEU A 213 11.47 15.62 -3.37
CA LEU A 213 10.02 15.40 -3.31
C LEU A 213 9.68 13.92 -3.11
N PRO A 214 8.59 13.59 -2.44
CA PRO A 214 8.22 12.20 -2.13
C PRO A 214 7.73 11.44 -3.37
N SER A 215 8.64 10.93 -4.19
CA SER A 215 8.39 10.21 -5.44
C SER A 215 8.20 8.72 -5.18
N ASN A 216 6.98 8.30 -4.88
CA ASN A 216 6.62 6.89 -4.70
C ASN A 216 5.16 6.61 -5.11
N PRO A 217 4.79 5.35 -5.43
CA PRO A 217 3.47 5.01 -5.95
C PRO A 217 2.33 5.43 -5.04
N HIS A 218 2.52 5.37 -3.71
CA HIS A 218 1.47 5.78 -2.77
C HIS A 218 1.30 7.30 -2.71
N THR A 219 2.36 8.08 -2.89
CA THR A 219 2.27 9.54 -2.99
C THR A 219 1.51 9.93 -4.26
N PHE A 220 1.88 9.40 -5.41
CA PHE A 220 1.17 9.68 -6.67
C PHE A 220 -0.31 9.30 -6.61
N ARG A 221 -0.62 8.17 -5.99
CA ARG A 221 -2.01 7.75 -5.81
C ARG A 221 -2.81 8.70 -4.88
N ARG A 222 -2.15 9.29 -3.87
CA ARG A 222 -2.77 10.35 -3.06
C ARG A 222 -2.92 11.64 -3.85
N THR A 223 -1.91 12.00 -4.62
CA THR A 223 -1.93 13.15 -5.53
C THR A 223 -3.10 13.05 -6.50
N PHE A 224 -3.30 11.91 -7.15
CA PHE A 224 -4.47 11.65 -8.01
C PHE A 224 -5.78 11.95 -7.27
N ALA A 225 -6.00 11.36 -6.11
CA ALA A 225 -7.24 11.56 -5.36
C ALA A 225 -7.42 13.01 -4.90
N SER A 226 -6.34 13.64 -4.42
CA SER A 226 -6.35 15.03 -3.95
C SER A 226 -6.60 16.01 -5.10
N ASN A 227 -6.00 15.81 -6.26
CA ASN A 227 -6.20 16.67 -7.42
C ASN A 227 -7.63 16.58 -7.95
N LEU A 228 -8.17 15.36 -8.12
CA LEU A 228 -9.57 15.22 -8.54
C LEU A 228 -10.54 15.88 -7.57
N HIS A 229 -10.28 15.77 -6.26
CA HIS A 229 -11.11 16.41 -5.26
C HIS A 229 -11.01 17.94 -5.29
N ARG A 230 -9.80 18.51 -5.52
CA ARG A 230 -9.60 19.96 -5.71
C ARG A 230 -10.33 20.50 -6.94
N HIS A 231 -10.47 19.69 -7.97
CA HIS A 231 -11.26 20.01 -9.16
C HIS A 231 -12.77 19.71 -9.02
N GLY A 232 -13.23 19.47 -7.80
CA GLY A 232 -14.65 19.34 -7.48
C GLY A 232 -15.26 17.96 -7.73
N LEU A 233 -14.44 16.94 -8.08
CA LEU A 233 -14.99 15.60 -8.28
C LEU A 233 -15.41 14.99 -6.94
N ASP A 234 -16.58 14.39 -6.93
CA ASP A 234 -17.15 13.72 -5.75
C ASP A 234 -16.32 12.52 -5.30
N VAL A 235 -16.26 12.27 -3.99
CA VAL A 235 -15.43 11.21 -3.39
C VAL A 235 -15.84 9.81 -3.82
N GLU A 236 -17.12 9.57 -4.18
CA GLU A 236 -17.55 8.27 -4.69
C GLU A 236 -17.01 8.03 -6.11
N HIS A 237 -17.02 9.05 -6.96
CA HIS A 237 -16.41 8.98 -8.30
C HIS A 237 -14.90 8.76 -8.21
N ILE A 238 -14.21 9.49 -7.33
CA ILE A 238 -12.78 9.29 -7.07
C ILE A 238 -12.52 7.87 -6.60
N MET A 239 -13.34 7.34 -5.70
CA MET A 239 -13.25 5.96 -5.22
C MET A 239 -13.32 4.95 -6.37
N ARG A 240 -14.30 5.11 -7.26
CA ARG A 240 -14.51 4.23 -8.41
C ARG A 240 -13.35 4.30 -9.41
N LEU A 241 -12.94 5.51 -9.80
CA LEU A 241 -11.82 5.73 -10.73
C LEU A 241 -10.50 5.13 -10.20
N GLY A 242 -10.19 5.37 -8.93
CA GLY A 242 -8.98 4.84 -8.32
C GLY A 242 -9.07 3.36 -7.90
N GLY A 243 -10.26 2.75 -7.91
CA GLY A 243 -10.48 1.37 -7.47
C GLY A 243 -10.17 1.17 -5.97
N TRP A 244 -10.69 2.06 -5.12
CA TRP A 244 -10.72 1.87 -3.67
C TRP A 244 -11.98 1.10 -3.25
N GLU A 245 -11.83 0.28 -2.22
CA GLU A 245 -12.92 -0.57 -1.71
C GLU A 245 -13.82 0.15 -0.69
N SER A 246 -13.39 1.31 -0.15
CA SER A 246 -14.15 2.08 0.81
C SER A 246 -13.87 3.58 0.72
N LEU A 247 -14.89 4.38 1.03
CA LEU A 247 -14.80 5.85 1.12
C LEU A 247 -13.78 6.30 2.16
N ASP A 248 -13.65 5.62 3.29
CA ASP A 248 -12.66 5.94 4.32
C ASP A 248 -11.22 5.99 3.79
N MET A 249 -10.91 5.17 2.78
CA MET A 249 -9.60 5.20 2.14
C MET A 249 -9.39 6.48 1.33
N VAL A 250 -10.41 6.96 0.62
CA VAL A 250 -10.35 8.20 -0.18
C VAL A 250 -10.35 9.41 0.74
N LEU A 251 -11.22 9.45 1.74
CA LEU A 251 -11.31 10.53 2.71
C LEU A 251 -10.00 10.82 3.45
N ARG A 252 -9.12 9.82 3.60
CA ARG A 252 -7.76 10.05 4.15
C ARG A 252 -6.90 10.91 3.23
N TYR A 253 -7.16 10.91 1.94
CA TYR A 253 -6.40 11.65 0.93
C TYR A 253 -6.98 13.03 0.67
N THR A 254 -8.29 13.19 0.82
CA THR A 254 -8.98 14.47 0.61
C THR A 254 -8.93 15.40 1.83
N LYS A 255 -8.56 14.92 3.01
CA LYS A 255 -8.34 15.74 4.22
C LYS A 255 -7.28 16.83 4.10
N SER A 256 -6.45 16.80 3.06
CA SER A 256 -5.46 17.84 2.77
C SER A 256 -6.05 19.07 2.07
N VAL A 257 -7.29 19.00 1.58
CA VAL A 257 -7.97 20.12 0.92
C VAL A 257 -8.36 21.16 1.98
N LYS A 258 -7.92 22.39 1.75
CA LYS A 258 -8.17 23.53 2.65
C LYS A 258 -9.50 24.20 2.35
N PHE A 259 -10.00 24.96 3.31
CA PHE A 259 -11.25 25.72 3.15
C PHE A 259 -11.21 26.65 1.94
N GLU A 260 -10.08 27.32 1.70
CA GLU A 260 -9.89 28.26 0.59
C GLU A 260 -10.01 27.59 -0.78
N GLU A 261 -9.51 26.34 -0.89
CA GLU A 261 -9.63 25.53 -2.10
C GLU A 261 -11.10 25.12 -2.34
N SER A 262 -11.82 24.75 -1.29
CA SER A 262 -13.26 24.44 -1.36
C SER A 262 -14.09 25.67 -1.71
N LEU A 263 -13.74 26.85 -1.19
CA LEU A 263 -14.42 28.11 -1.50
C LEU A 263 -14.22 28.51 -2.96
N LYS A 264 -13.07 28.23 -3.56
CA LYS A 264 -12.83 28.48 -4.98
C LYS A 264 -13.78 27.64 -5.85
N VAL A 265 -13.87 26.34 -5.58
CA VAL A 265 -14.76 25.41 -6.30
C VAL A 265 -16.23 25.86 -6.15
N TYR A 266 -16.64 26.25 -4.95
CA TYR A 266 -17.99 26.76 -4.71
C TYR A 266 -18.31 27.97 -5.58
N ARG A 267 -17.41 28.95 -5.68
CA ARG A 267 -17.55 30.14 -6.51
C ARG A 267 -17.60 29.85 -8.01
N GLU A 268 -16.79 28.85 -8.45
CA GLU A 268 -16.85 28.42 -9.86
C GLU A 268 -18.20 27.78 -10.20
N LEU A 269 -18.78 26.98 -9.31
CA LEU A 269 -20.13 26.42 -9.50
C LEU A 269 -21.21 27.47 -9.51
N GLU A 270 -21.17 28.51 -8.65
CA GLU A 270 -22.11 29.64 -8.68
C GLU A 270 -22.03 30.45 -9.99
N SER A 271 -20.86 30.52 -10.62
CA SER A 271 -20.66 31.23 -11.89
C SER A 271 -21.16 30.47 -13.12
N MET A 272 -21.44 29.18 -13.00
CA MET A 272 -21.94 28.30 -14.06
C MET A 272 -23.46 28.12 -14.07
N GLY A 273 -24.16 28.58 -13.04
CA GLY A 273 -25.63 28.54 -12.90
C GLY A 273 -26.28 29.90 -13.14
#